data_5260712d90a4e33a4f4f1c778cca969a
#
_entry.id   5260712d90a4e33a4f4f1c778cca969a
#
_cell.length_a   1.000
_cell.length_b   1.000
_cell.length_c   1.000
_cell.angle_alpha   90.00
_cell.angle_beta   90.00
_cell.angle_gamma   90.00
#
_symmetry.space_group_name_H-M   'P 1'
#
loop_
_entity.id
_entity.type
_entity.pdbx_description
1 polymer ?
#
loop_
_entity_poly.entity_id
_entity_poly.type
_entity_poly.pdbx_seq_one_letter_code
_entity_poly.pdbx_strand_id
1 'polypeptide(L)'
;MDQYQKILPQKDFKYYEIYNASEGFFAYQDSQKEKGMLLLLNSGIFYEFIKSDEFFTKNPKRHTIGEVELGVNYVLIISTNAGLWGYNIGDTVQFTSLKPYRVIVSGRIKHYISAFGEHVIGKEVETALQNAISGTN
;
A
#
# COMPACT_ATOMS: atom_id res chain seq x y z
N MET A 1 8.12 4.75 -15.85
CA MET A 1 7.75 4.07 -17.14
C MET A 1 8.72 4.40 -18.28
N ASP A 2 9.17 5.62 -18.42
CA ASP A 2 10.02 6.05 -19.55
C ASP A 2 11.38 5.33 -19.70
N GLN A 3 11.92 4.79 -18.62
CA GLN A 3 13.19 4.04 -18.67
C GLN A 3 13.03 2.67 -19.35
N TYR A 4 11.90 1.99 -19.12
CA TYR A 4 11.62 0.68 -19.73
C TYR A 4 11.30 0.79 -21.21
N GLN A 5 10.65 1.88 -21.64
CA GLN A 5 10.37 2.14 -23.06
C GLN A 5 11.62 2.33 -23.89
N LYS A 6 12.72 2.82 -23.28
CA LYS A 6 14.03 2.96 -23.94
C LYS A 6 14.75 1.62 -24.13
N ILE A 7 14.50 0.66 -23.24
CA ILE A 7 15.14 -0.66 -23.24
C ILE A 7 14.36 -1.64 -24.11
N LEU A 8 13.03 -1.49 -24.19
CA LEU A 8 12.14 -2.35 -24.95
C LEU A 8 11.52 -1.54 -26.13
N PRO A 9 12.16 -1.57 -27.31
CA PRO A 9 11.75 -0.75 -28.46
C PRO A 9 10.47 -1.20 -29.15
N GLN A 10 9.81 -2.27 -28.65
CA GLN A 10 8.56 -2.76 -29.22
C GLN A 10 7.42 -1.79 -28.90
N LYS A 11 6.83 -1.17 -29.94
CA LYS A 11 5.75 -0.17 -29.81
C LYS A 11 4.46 -0.72 -29.18
N ASP A 12 4.25 -2.01 -29.21
CA ASP A 12 3.05 -2.68 -28.72
C ASP A 12 3.23 -3.35 -27.34
N PHE A 13 4.30 -3.04 -26.63
CA PHE A 13 4.55 -3.61 -25.31
C PHE A 13 3.58 -3.02 -24.29
N LYS A 14 2.80 -3.90 -23.63
CA LYS A 14 1.85 -3.52 -22.59
C LYS A 14 2.42 -3.86 -21.23
N TYR A 15 2.44 -2.88 -20.34
CA TYR A 15 2.80 -3.07 -18.94
C TYR A 15 1.55 -3.30 -18.12
N TYR A 16 1.60 -4.29 -17.23
CA TYR A 16 0.54 -4.56 -16.28
C TYR A 16 1.12 -4.49 -14.87
N GLU A 17 0.46 -3.72 -14.03
CA GLU A 17 0.83 -3.61 -12.63
C GLU A 17 0.25 -4.78 -11.84
N ILE A 18 1.02 -5.23 -10.84
CA ILE A 18 0.57 -6.21 -9.86
C ILE A 18 0.87 -5.67 -8.47
N TYR A 19 -0.04 -5.96 -7.54
CA TYR A 19 0.13 -5.64 -6.13
C TYR A 19 0.23 -6.93 -5.33
N ASN A 20 1.45 -7.25 -4.95
CA ASN A 20 1.81 -8.43 -4.18
C ASN A 20 2.83 -8.09 -3.10
N ALA A 21 2.86 -8.91 -2.06
CA ALA A 21 3.87 -8.92 -1.00
C ALA A 21 4.18 -10.36 -0.62
N SER A 22 5.09 -10.57 0.32
CA SER A 22 5.37 -11.91 0.88
C SER A 22 4.13 -12.54 1.51
N GLU A 23 3.22 -11.72 1.99
CA GLU A 23 1.99 -12.09 2.69
C GLU A 23 0.85 -12.51 1.75
N GLY A 24 0.94 -12.15 0.47
CA GLY A 24 -0.10 -12.51 -0.49
C GLY A 24 -0.08 -11.76 -1.80
N PHE A 25 -1.02 -12.12 -2.66
CA PHE A 25 -1.28 -11.47 -3.94
C PHE A 25 -2.63 -10.76 -3.86
N PHE A 26 -2.63 -9.43 -3.95
CA PHE A 26 -3.79 -8.62 -3.57
C PHE A 26 -4.57 -8.08 -4.75
N ALA A 27 -3.88 -7.58 -5.78
CA ALA A 27 -4.52 -6.98 -6.93
C ALA A 27 -3.66 -7.08 -8.19
N TYR A 28 -4.28 -6.96 -9.35
CA TYR A 28 -3.59 -6.87 -10.64
C TYR A 28 -4.34 -5.94 -11.59
N GLN A 29 -3.60 -5.35 -12.50
CA GLN A 29 -4.17 -4.56 -13.56
C GLN A 29 -4.72 -5.51 -14.65
N ASP A 30 -6.02 -5.53 -14.82
CA ASP A 30 -6.74 -6.35 -15.80
C ASP A 30 -7.07 -5.57 -17.09
N SER A 31 -6.93 -4.24 -17.06
CA SER A 31 -7.25 -3.35 -18.17
C SER A 31 -6.26 -2.18 -18.24
N GLN A 32 -5.85 -1.83 -19.46
CA GLN A 32 -5.04 -0.62 -19.73
C GLN A 32 -5.90 0.66 -19.76
N LYS A 33 -7.22 0.52 -19.81
CA LYS A 33 -8.16 1.65 -19.91
C LYS A 33 -8.61 2.15 -18.57
N GLU A 34 -8.62 1.26 -17.57
CA GLU A 34 -9.13 1.52 -16.23
C GLU A 34 -7.99 1.94 -15.30
N LYS A 35 -8.25 2.94 -14.47
CA LYS A 35 -7.31 3.35 -13.44
C LYS A 35 -7.36 2.38 -12.26
N GLY A 36 -6.19 1.93 -11.83
CA GLY A 36 -6.02 1.03 -10.69
C GLY A 36 -6.12 -0.44 -11.05
N MET A 37 -5.81 -1.27 -10.07
CA MET A 37 -5.74 -2.71 -10.14
C MET A 37 -7.01 -3.34 -9.58
N LEU A 38 -7.49 -4.39 -10.21
CA LEU A 38 -8.62 -5.18 -9.72
C LEU A 38 -8.25 -5.88 -8.42
N LEU A 39 -8.98 -5.61 -7.35
CA LEU A 39 -8.77 -6.24 -6.03
C LEU A 39 -9.30 -7.68 -6.05
N LEU A 40 -8.47 -8.63 -5.61
CA LEU A 40 -8.80 -10.05 -5.56
C LEU A 40 -9.55 -10.38 -4.26
N LEU A 41 -10.87 -10.50 -4.34
CA LEU A 41 -11.73 -10.79 -3.18
C LEU A 41 -11.93 -12.28 -2.91
N ASN A 42 -11.52 -13.15 -3.84
CA ASN A 42 -11.76 -14.58 -3.80
C ASN A 42 -10.48 -15.42 -3.64
N SER A 43 -9.38 -14.80 -3.21
CA SER A 43 -8.06 -15.44 -3.08
C SER A 43 -7.74 -15.97 -1.67
N GLY A 44 -8.76 -16.10 -0.79
CA GLY A 44 -8.56 -16.58 0.59
C GLY A 44 -8.00 -15.51 1.54
N ILE A 45 -8.11 -14.26 1.16
CA ILE A 45 -7.72 -13.09 1.97
C ILE A 45 -8.97 -12.32 2.35
N PHE A 46 -9.15 -12.09 3.65
CA PHE A 46 -10.14 -11.18 4.18
C PHE A 46 -9.49 -9.81 4.39
N TYR A 47 -10.11 -8.77 3.82
CA TYR A 47 -9.60 -7.40 3.83
C TYR A 47 -10.37 -6.54 4.82
N GLU A 48 -9.63 -5.77 5.61
CA GLU A 48 -10.13 -4.69 6.43
C GLU A 48 -9.34 -3.41 6.08
N PHE A 49 -9.99 -2.27 6.27
CA PHE A 49 -9.45 -0.97 5.88
C PHE A 49 -9.58 0.02 7.03
N ILE A 50 -8.48 0.69 7.39
CA ILE A 50 -8.48 1.75 8.40
C ILE A 50 -8.13 3.06 7.68
N LYS A 51 -8.92 4.11 7.85
CA LYS A 51 -8.58 5.43 7.29
C LYS A 51 -7.20 5.84 7.79
N SER A 52 -6.33 6.29 6.89
CA SER A 52 -4.91 6.53 7.21
C SER A 52 -4.72 7.63 8.26
N ASP A 53 -5.60 8.59 8.33
CA ASP A 53 -5.64 9.66 9.33
C ASP A 53 -6.11 9.19 10.72
N GLU A 54 -6.89 8.10 10.77
CA GLU A 54 -7.38 7.49 12.02
C GLU A 54 -6.47 6.38 12.54
N PHE A 55 -5.52 5.89 11.75
CA PHE A 55 -4.74 4.67 12.04
C PHE A 55 -4.01 4.71 13.39
N PHE A 56 -3.46 5.86 13.77
CA PHE A 56 -2.72 6.04 15.02
C PHE A 56 -3.58 6.45 16.22
N THR A 57 -4.89 6.50 16.06
CA THR A 57 -5.81 6.75 17.18
C THR A 57 -5.90 5.54 18.10
N LYS A 58 -6.40 5.73 19.33
CA LYS A 58 -6.47 4.66 20.34
C LYS A 58 -7.31 3.45 19.88
N ASN A 59 -8.41 3.70 19.15
CA ASN A 59 -9.33 2.67 18.66
C ASN A 59 -9.76 3.02 17.22
N PRO A 60 -8.90 2.79 16.21
CA PRO A 60 -9.23 3.11 14.85
C PRO A 60 -10.36 2.20 14.34
N LYS A 61 -11.33 2.80 13.63
CA LYS A 61 -12.41 2.04 13.02
C LYS A 61 -11.86 1.18 11.88
N ARG A 62 -12.21 -0.11 11.90
CA ARG A 62 -11.96 -1.04 10.78
C ARG A 62 -13.19 -1.08 9.88
N HIS A 63 -13.00 -0.78 8.61
CA HIS A 63 -14.03 -0.83 7.59
C HIS A 63 -13.90 -2.14 6.82
N THR A 64 -15.04 -2.74 6.50
CA THR A 64 -15.12 -3.84 5.55
C THR A 64 -15.12 -3.31 4.12
N ILE A 65 -14.98 -4.20 3.13
CA ILE A 65 -15.01 -3.81 1.72
C ILE A 65 -16.31 -3.09 1.29
N GLY A 66 -17.43 -3.37 1.97
CA GLY A 66 -18.71 -2.69 1.70
C GLY A 66 -18.84 -1.28 2.25
N GLU A 67 -17.89 -0.84 3.08
CA GLU A 67 -17.91 0.46 3.77
C GLU A 67 -16.84 1.44 3.26
N VAL A 68 -16.05 1.03 2.27
CA VAL A 68 -14.98 1.88 1.71
C VAL A 68 -15.54 2.95 0.78
N GLU A 69 -14.82 4.05 0.68
CA GLU A 69 -15.18 5.23 -0.10
C GLU A 69 -14.13 5.50 -1.18
N LEU A 70 -14.56 6.07 -2.31
CA LEU A 70 -13.65 6.49 -3.39
C LEU A 70 -12.73 7.62 -2.92
N GLY A 71 -11.47 7.57 -3.31
CA GLY A 71 -10.50 8.63 -3.10
C GLY A 71 -10.00 8.76 -1.66
N VAL A 72 -10.49 7.96 -0.71
CA VAL A 72 -10.00 7.93 0.66
C VAL A 72 -8.80 7.02 0.77
N ASN A 73 -7.76 7.44 1.51
CA ASN A 73 -6.59 6.62 1.79
C ASN A 73 -6.87 5.69 2.97
N TYR A 74 -6.64 4.41 2.76
CA TYR A 74 -6.79 3.38 3.78
C TYR A 74 -5.50 2.62 4.01
N VAL A 75 -5.19 2.33 5.26
CA VAL A 75 -4.22 1.30 5.64
C VAL A 75 -4.83 -0.06 5.39
N LEU A 76 -4.12 -0.93 4.68
CA LEU A 76 -4.59 -2.26 4.35
C LEU A 76 -4.25 -3.24 5.48
N ILE A 77 -5.29 -3.87 6.01
CA ILE A 77 -5.21 -4.92 7.03
C ILE A 77 -5.72 -6.21 6.39
N ILE A 78 -5.01 -7.30 6.61
CA ILE A 78 -5.36 -8.59 6.02
C ILE A 78 -5.48 -9.68 7.06
N SER A 79 -6.39 -10.63 6.81
CA SER A 79 -6.42 -11.93 7.47
C SER A 79 -6.40 -13.01 6.39
N THR A 80 -5.53 -14.01 6.53
CA THR A 80 -5.33 -15.03 5.52
C THR A 80 -5.54 -16.43 6.07
N ASN A 81 -5.86 -17.37 5.18
CA ASN A 81 -5.92 -18.78 5.52
C ASN A 81 -4.55 -19.40 5.85
N ALA A 82 -3.46 -18.69 5.56
CA ALA A 82 -2.09 -19.06 5.93
C ALA A 82 -1.71 -18.70 7.38
N GLY A 83 -2.65 -18.12 8.16
CA GLY A 83 -2.47 -17.86 9.59
C GLY A 83 -2.17 -16.41 9.97
N LEU A 84 -2.23 -15.45 9.05
CA LEU A 84 -2.18 -14.03 9.40
C LEU A 84 -3.57 -13.57 9.86
N TRP A 85 -3.63 -12.85 10.99
CA TRP A 85 -4.87 -12.33 11.55
C TRP A 85 -4.75 -10.84 11.86
N GLY A 86 -5.57 -10.02 11.16
CA GLY A 86 -5.57 -8.58 11.34
C GLY A 86 -4.20 -7.94 11.13
N TYR A 87 -3.43 -8.50 10.19
CA TYR A 87 -2.04 -8.13 9.93
C TYR A 87 -1.96 -6.83 9.11
N ASN A 88 -1.20 -5.87 9.61
CA ASN A 88 -0.90 -4.64 8.88
C ASN A 88 0.32 -4.86 7.98
N ILE A 89 0.13 -4.82 6.67
CA ILE A 89 1.22 -4.95 5.70
C ILE A 89 2.06 -3.66 5.52
N GLY A 90 1.61 -2.56 6.12
CA GLY A 90 2.31 -1.27 6.08
C GLY A 90 1.99 -0.41 4.85
N ASP A 91 1.20 -0.90 3.92
CA ASP A 91 0.84 -0.14 2.71
C ASP A 91 -0.48 0.59 2.89
N THR A 92 -0.60 1.72 2.19
CA THR A 92 -1.85 2.44 2.04
C THR A 92 -2.38 2.29 0.62
N VAL A 93 -3.70 2.13 0.52
CA VAL A 93 -4.42 1.99 -0.74
C VAL A 93 -5.53 3.02 -0.86
N GLN A 94 -5.88 3.37 -2.09
CA GLN A 94 -7.01 4.23 -2.41
C GLN A 94 -7.89 3.55 -3.45
N PHE A 95 -9.21 3.54 -3.20
CA PHE A 95 -10.16 2.99 -4.17
C PHE A 95 -10.37 3.97 -5.32
N THR A 96 -10.24 3.46 -6.54
CA THR A 96 -10.52 4.19 -7.80
C THR A 96 -11.84 3.77 -8.43
N SER A 97 -12.37 2.60 -8.03
CA SER A 97 -13.71 2.08 -8.40
C SER A 97 -14.23 1.17 -7.29
N LEU A 98 -15.55 1.15 -7.12
CA LEU A 98 -16.25 0.24 -6.19
C LEU A 98 -17.00 -0.89 -6.93
N LYS A 99 -17.12 -0.82 -8.27
CA LYS A 99 -17.80 -1.84 -9.10
C LYS A 99 -17.12 -1.93 -10.47
N PRO A 100 -16.17 -2.87 -10.66
CA PRO A 100 -15.53 -3.73 -9.64
C PRO A 100 -14.64 -2.91 -8.70
N TYR A 101 -14.27 -3.51 -7.58
CA TYR A 101 -13.33 -2.87 -6.65
C TYR A 101 -11.94 -2.77 -7.28
N ARG A 102 -11.47 -1.54 -7.46
CA ARG A 102 -10.14 -1.25 -7.98
C ARG A 102 -9.37 -0.36 -7.01
N VAL A 103 -8.10 -0.66 -6.84
CA VAL A 103 -7.22 0.06 -5.92
C VAL A 103 -5.95 0.52 -6.62
N ILE A 104 -5.40 1.61 -6.11
CA ILE A 104 -4.00 1.98 -6.33
C ILE A 104 -3.28 1.92 -4.99
N VAL A 105 -2.01 1.55 -4.99
CA VAL A 105 -1.13 1.72 -3.83
C VAL A 105 -0.78 3.19 -3.76
N SER A 106 -1.23 3.86 -2.70
CA SER A 106 -1.04 5.31 -2.53
C SER A 106 0.22 5.67 -1.74
N GLY A 107 0.81 4.68 -1.05
CA GLY A 107 2.04 4.87 -0.29
C GLY A 107 2.24 3.82 0.79
N ARG A 108 3.06 4.16 1.76
CA ARG A 108 3.26 3.36 2.98
C ARG A 108 2.92 4.18 4.20
N ILE A 109 2.32 3.52 5.19
CA ILE A 109 2.19 4.12 6.50
C ILE A 109 3.59 4.21 7.10
N LYS A 110 3.95 5.38 7.62
CA LYS A 110 5.29 5.58 8.18
C LYS A 110 5.48 4.61 9.34
N HIS A 111 6.44 3.73 9.22
CA HIS A 111 6.86 2.89 10.32
C HIS A 111 7.56 3.76 11.37
N TYR A 112 7.06 3.73 12.59
CA TYR A 112 7.84 4.17 13.72
C TYR A 112 8.92 3.13 13.97
N ILE A 113 10.17 3.50 13.84
CA ILE A 113 11.26 2.66 14.32
C ILE A 113 11.28 2.87 15.83
N SER A 114 10.80 1.88 16.57
CA SER A 114 10.97 1.85 18.02
C SER A 114 12.40 1.40 18.33
N ALA A 115 13.30 2.36 18.42
CA ALA A 115 14.62 2.11 18.98
C ALA A 115 14.55 2.40 20.48
N PHE A 116 14.73 1.36 21.31
CA PHE A 116 14.77 1.47 22.79
C PHE A 116 13.50 2.06 23.46
N GLY A 117 12.32 1.85 22.86
CA GLY A 117 11.06 2.35 23.41
C GLY A 117 10.71 3.79 23.09
N GLU A 118 11.53 4.48 22.32
CA GLU A 118 11.23 5.82 21.78
C GLU A 118 10.72 5.71 20.34
N HIS A 119 9.69 6.51 20.01
CA HIS A 119 9.14 6.58 18.67
C HIS A 119 9.96 7.55 17.82
N VAL A 120 10.84 7.02 16.97
CA VAL A 120 11.62 7.82 16.02
C VAL A 120 10.86 7.89 14.69
N ILE A 121 10.53 9.11 14.26
CA ILE A 121 9.82 9.35 13.00
C ILE A 121 10.84 9.26 11.85
N GLY A 122 10.46 8.63 10.72
CA GLY A 122 11.35 8.46 9.55
C GLY A 122 12.01 9.76 9.06
N LYS A 123 11.32 10.92 9.23
CA LYS A 123 11.89 12.25 8.94
C LYS A 123 13.07 12.61 9.85
N GLU A 124 13.06 12.16 11.11
CA GLU A 124 14.16 12.39 12.05
C GLU A 124 15.37 11.55 11.68
N VAL A 125 15.15 10.31 11.21
CA VAL A 125 16.21 9.44 10.68
C VAL A 125 16.82 10.04 9.42
N GLU A 126 16.02 10.50 8.47
CA GLU A 126 16.50 11.17 7.26
C GLU A 126 17.27 12.44 7.58
N THR A 127 16.77 13.24 8.52
CA THR A 127 17.45 14.48 8.96
C THR A 127 18.78 14.15 9.65
N ALA A 128 18.81 13.13 10.50
CA ALA A 128 20.03 12.68 11.17
C ALA A 128 21.07 12.16 10.17
N LEU A 129 20.64 11.38 9.18
CA LEU A 129 21.50 10.90 8.10
C LEU A 129 22.04 12.04 7.24
N GLN A 130 21.21 13.01 6.85
CA GLN A 130 21.65 14.19 6.09
C GLN A 130 22.67 15.03 6.87
N ASN A 131 22.45 15.22 8.17
CA ASN A 131 23.38 15.94 9.03
C ASN A 131 24.71 15.18 9.21
N ALA A 132 24.67 13.86 9.31
CA ALA A 132 25.87 13.03 9.41
C ALA A 132 26.71 13.07 8.12
N ILE A 133 26.06 13.05 6.95
CA ILE A 133 26.73 13.12 5.64
C ILE A 133 27.28 14.51 5.38
N SER A 134 26.58 15.59 5.78
CA SER A 134 27.05 16.96 5.60
C SER A 134 28.20 17.37 6.55
N GLY A 135 28.43 16.61 7.61
CA GLY A 135 29.54 16.82 8.56
C GLY A 135 30.84 16.07 8.22
N THR A 136 30.84 15.24 7.18
CA THR A 136 32.02 14.53 6.69
C THR A 136 32.54 15.18 5.40
N ASN A 137 33.33 16.25 5.57
CA ASN A 137 34.25 16.76 4.56
C ASN A 137 35.68 16.39 4.96
#